data_1aa67948fa0fb5f47fcf16b8778d1f81
#
_entry.id   1aa67948fa0fb5f47fcf16b8778d1f81
#
_cell.length_a   1.000
_cell.length_b   1.000
_cell.length_c   1.000
_cell.angle_alpha   90.00
_cell.angle_beta   90.00
_cell.angle_gamma   90.00
#
_symmetry.space_group_name_H-M   'P 1'
#
loop_
_entity.id
_entity.type
_entity.pdbx_description
1 polymer ?
#
loop_
_entity_poly.entity_id
_entity_poly.type
_entity_poly.pdbx_seq_one_letter_code
_entity_poly.pdbx_strand_id
1 'polypeptide(L)'
;HKAIRRQRQMCIRDRCNGEGKIIKNKCKACAGEGIVYGEEVVEVKIPAGVAEGMQLSVNGKGNAGKHNGVPGDLLVVIEEESHPDLIRDENDLIYNLLLSVPTAALGGTVEIPTIDSKVKVKIEPGTQPGKVLRLRGKGLPNVNSYGYSNGTGDLLVNISVYIPETLNKDEKQALEKMQESDNFKPNTSIKEKIFKKFKNFFD
;
A
#
# COMPACT_ATOMS: atom_id res chain seq x y z
N HIS A 1 10.80 -2.48 -66.37
CA HIS A 1 10.71 -1.87 -65.04
C HIS A 1 10.14 -2.83 -63.98
N LYS A 2 9.16 -3.67 -64.29
CA LYS A 2 8.58 -4.61 -63.31
C LYS A 2 9.55 -5.74 -62.94
N ALA A 3 10.38 -6.21 -63.85
CA ALA A 3 11.37 -7.28 -63.63
C ALA A 3 12.50 -6.82 -62.69
N ILE A 4 12.98 -5.59 -62.84
CA ILE A 4 14.04 -5.01 -61.99
C ILE A 4 13.55 -4.82 -60.54
N ARG A 5 12.30 -4.44 -60.34
CA ARG A 5 11.72 -4.34 -58.99
C ARG A 5 11.57 -5.71 -58.30
N ARG A 6 11.14 -6.76 -59.04
CA ARG A 6 11.05 -8.12 -58.49
C ARG A 6 12.42 -8.69 -58.13
N GLN A 7 13.42 -8.45 -58.96
CA GLN A 7 14.77 -8.92 -58.74
C GLN A 7 15.44 -8.23 -57.53
N ARG A 8 15.19 -6.94 -57.32
CA ARG A 8 15.62 -6.23 -56.11
C ARG A 8 14.92 -6.75 -54.85
N GLN A 9 13.64 -7.08 -54.92
CA GLN A 9 12.92 -7.68 -53.76
C GLN A 9 13.42 -9.10 -53.45
N MET A 10 13.79 -9.92 -54.44
CA MET A 10 14.36 -11.26 -54.19
C MET A 10 15.76 -11.16 -53.58
N CYS A 11 16.64 -10.28 -54.07
CA CYS A 11 17.96 -10.08 -53.45
C CYS A 11 17.88 -9.59 -52.02
N ILE A 12 16.90 -8.78 -51.67
CA ILE A 12 16.66 -8.30 -50.31
C ILE A 12 16.18 -9.43 -49.38
N ARG A 13 15.31 -10.34 -49.89
CA ARG A 13 14.83 -11.47 -49.09
C ARG A 13 15.88 -12.57 -48.81
N ASP A 14 16.66 -12.88 -49.86
CA ASP A 14 17.49 -14.09 -49.82
C ASP A 14 18.88 -13.88 -49.21
N ARG A 15 19.38 -12.66 -49.11
CA ARG A 15 20.71 -12.35 -48.61
C ARG A 15 20.79 -11.42 -47.42
N CYS A 16 19.97 -10.41 -47.33
CA CYS A 16 20.10 -9.38 -46.31
C CYS A 16 18.81 -9.12 -45.54
N ASN A 17 17.74 -9.90 -45.74
CA ASN A 17 16.43 -9.73 -45.08
C ASN A 17 15.88 -8.28 -45.12
N GLY A 18 16.28 -7.49 -46.12
CA GLY A 18 15.84 -6.11 -46.26
C GLY A 18 16.78 -5.06 -45.68
N GLU A 19 17.84 -5.45 -44.95
CA GLU A 19 18.74 -4.53 -44.25
C GLU A 19 19.84 -3.89 -45.13
N GLY A 20 20.01 -4.36 -46.33
CA GLY A 20 20.99 -3.83 -47.30
C GLY A 20 22.46 -4.10 -46.95
N LYS A 21 22.74 -4.79 -45.85
CA LYS A 21 24.10 -5.17 -45.36
C LYS A 21 24.16 -6.63 -45.02
N ILE A 22 25.33 -7.24 -45.14
CA ILE A 22 25.59 -8.65 -44.82
C ILE A 22 26.77 -8.71 -43.87
N ILE A 23 26.61 -9.43 -42.77
CA ILE A 23 27.70 -9.69 -41.80
C ILE A 23 28.53 -10.86 -42.34
N LYS A 24 29.75 -10.59 -42.82
CA LYS A 24 30.68 -11.62 -43.32
C LYS A 24 31.24 -12.50 -42.21
N ASN A 25 31.62 -11.90 -41.08
CA ASN A 25 32.13 -12.57 -39.89
C ASN A 25 31.18 -12.37 -38.73
N LYS A 26 30.42 -13.40 -38.37
CA LYS A 26 29.52 -13.36 -37.25
C LYS A 26 30.29 -13.42 -35.93
N CYS A 27 29.99 -12.51 -35.00
CA CYS A 27 30.50 -12.53 -33.64
C CYS A 27 30.05 -13.81 -32.93
N LYS A 28 30.98 -14.49 -32.23
CA LYS A 28 30.70 -15.75 -31.52
C LYS A 28 29.72 -15.53 -30.34
N ALA A 29 29.72 -14.34 -29.72
CA ALA A 29 28.87 -14.02 -28.58
C ALA A 29 27.40 -13.66 -28.97
N CYS A 30 27.20 -12.91 -30.09
CA CYS A 30 25.87 -12.43 -30.47
C CYS A 30 25.36 -13.05 -31.79
N ALA A 31 26.12 -13.97 -32.43
CA ALA A 31 25.79 -14.62 -33.70
C ALA A 31 25.37 -13.66 -34.83
N GLY A 32 25.70 -12.37 -34.73
CA GLY A 32 25.36 -11.31 -35.66
C GLY A 32 24.15 -10.49 -35.27
N GLU A 33 23.46 -10.77 -34.18
CA GLU A 33 22.29 -10.02 -33.71
C GLU A 33 22.64 -8.69 -33.04
N GLY A 34 23.91 -8.52 -32.60
CA GLY A 34 24.38 -7.28 -31.95
C GLY A 34 23.97 -7.16 -30.48
N ILE A 35 23.26 -8.15 -29.91
CA ILE A 35 22.83 -8.20 -28.53
C ILE A 35 23.33 -9.48 -27.87
N VAL A 36 23.60 -9.41 -26.57
CA VAL A 36 23.98 -10.54 -25.72
C VAL A 36 23.18 -10.48 -24.45
N TYR A 37 22.99 -11.62 -23.81
CA TYR A 37 22.39 -11.65 -22.46
C TYR A 37 23.44 -11.16 -21.47
N GLY A 38 23.00 -10.30 -20.57
CA GLY A 38 23.82 -9.76 -19.49
C GLY A 38 22.91 -9.28 -18.35
N GLU A 39 23.51 -9.06 -17.18
CA GLU A 39 22.84 -8.50 -16.02
C GLU A 39 23.23 -7.04 -15.90
N GLU A 40 22.23 -6.17 -15.72
CA GLU A 40 22.42 -4.74 -15.45
C GLU A 40 21.65 -4.37 -14.18
N VAL A 41 22.30 -3.66 -13.27
CA VAL A 41 21.65 -3.10 -12.08
C VAL A 41 21.01 -1.78 -12.46
N VAL A 42 19.69 -1.69 -12.33
CA VAL A 42 18.91 -0.48 -12.62
C VAL A 42 18.43 0.12 -11.30
N GLU A 43 18.83 1.36 -11.03
CA GLU A 43 18.34 2.12 -9.88
C GLU A 43 16.98 2.70 -10.23
N VAL A 44 15.95 2.33 -9.45
CA VAL A 44 14.59 2.84 -9.60
C VAL A 44 14.20 3.65 -8.37
N LYS A 45 13.85 4.92 -8.55
CA LYS A 45 13.35 5.77 -7.46
C LYS A 45 11.85 5.58 -7.33
N ILE A 46 11.42 4.98 -6.22
CA ILE A 46 10.02 4.76 -5.91
C ILE A 46 9.53 5.94 -5.06
N PRO A 47 8.54 6.73 -5.52
CA PRO A 47 7.96 7.81 -4.72
C PRO A 47 7.24 7.27 -3.49
N ALA A 48 7.30 7.99 -2.36
CA ALA A 48 6.55 7.63 -1.17
C ALA A 48 5.05 7.79 -1.42
N GLY A 49 4.25 6.78 -1.06
CA GLY A 49 2.79 6.80 -1.23
C GLY A 49 2.26 6.07 -2.47
N VAL A 50 3.13 5.46 -3.28
CA VAL A 50 2.68 4.61 -4.40
C VAL A 50 1.74 3.53 -3.90
N ALA A 51 0.74 3.19 -4.71
CA ALA A 51 -0.25 2.17 -4.40
C ALA A 51 0.01 0.88 -5.18
N GLU A 52 -0.61 -0.19 -4.72
CA GLU A 52 -0.62 -1.48 -5.42
C GLU A 52 -1.12 -1.34 -6.85
N GLY A 53 -0.47 -2.06 -7.77
CA GLY A 53 -0.80 -2.03 -9.20
C GLY A 53 -0.31 -0.80 -9.96
N MET A 54 0.28 0.19 -9.29
CA MET A 54 0.91 1.31 -9.98
C MET A 54 2.12 0.84 -10.78
N GLN A 55 2.28 1.41 -11.98
CA GLN A 55 3.38 1.09 -12.89
C GLN A 55 4.33 2.28 -13.00
N LEU A 56 5.61 2.01 -12.77
CA LEU A 56 6.68 2.97 -12.97
C LEU A 56 7.41 2.61 -14.26
N SER A 57 7.51 3.55 -15.20
CA SER A 57 8.25 3.37 -16.44
C SER A 57 9.65 3.97 -16.32
N VAL A 58 10.67 3.16 -16.58
CA VAL A 58 12.07 3.61 -16.66
C VAL A 58 12.49 3.57 -18.11
N ASN A 59 12.55 4.74 -18.73
CA ASN A 59 12.79 4.87 -20.15
C ASN A 59 14.18 4.34 -20.56
N GLY A 60 14.21 3.56 -21.64
CA GLY A 60 15.43 3.04 -22.25
C GLY A 60 16.17 1.98 -21.40
N LYS A 61 15.56 1.46 -20.33
CA LYS A 61 16.12 0.42 -19.46
C LYS A 61 15.51 -0.98 -19.67
N GLY A 62 14.69 -1.12 -20.71
CA GLY A 62 14.20 -2.42 -21.15
C GLY A 62 15.20 -3.16 -22.05
N ASN A 63 14.73 -4.16 -22.77
CA ASN A 63 15.57 -4.97 -23.64
C ASN A 63 16.24 -4.13 -24.73
N ALA A 64 17.53 -4.43 -24.99
CA ALA A 64 18.28 -3.80 -26.06
C ALA A 64 17.67 -4.09 -27.43
N GLY A 65 17.61 -3.08 -28.30
CA GLY A 65 17.17 -3.25 -29.68
C GLY A 65 18.21 -3.97 -30.52
N LYS A 66 17.78 -4.90 -31.38
CA LYS A 66 18.66 -5.56 -32.35
C LYS A 66 19.23 -4.55 -33.34
N HIS A 67 20.44 -4.79 -33.83
CA HIS A 67 21.11 -3.99 -34.87
C HIS A 67 21.20 -2.49 -34.54
N ASN A 68 21.58 -2.17 -33.31
CA ASN A 68 21.65 -0.79 -32.82
C ASN A 68 20.28 -0.06 -32.75
N GLY A 69 19.21 -0.84 -32.61
CA GLY A 69 17.85 -0.30 -32.41
C GLY A 69 17.72 0.39 -31.04
N VAL A 70 16.64 1.15 -30.89
CA VAL A 70 16.32 1.83 -29.64
C VAL A 70 15.94 0.77 -28.58
N PRO A 71 16.52 0.81 -27.38
CA PRO A 71 16.10 -0.06 -26.28
C PRO A 71 14.64 0.26 -25.87
N GLY A 72 13.95 -0.74 -25.36
CA GLY A 72 12.60 -0.56 -24.81
C GLY A 72 12.64 0.08 -23.42
N ASP A 73 11.48 0.25 -22.83
CA ASP A 73 11.33 0.75 -21.47
C ASP A 73 11.16 -0.42 -20.48
N LEU A 74 11.64 -0.22 -19.26
CA LEU A 74 11.40 -1.14 -18.15
C LEU A 74 10.15 -0.70 -17.41
N LEU A 75 9.15 -1.57 -17.34
CA LEU A 75 7.94 -1.34 -16.55
C LEU A 75 8.08 -2.09 -15.21
N VAL A 76 8.03 -1.31 -14.12
CA VAL A 76 8.08 -1.83 -12.75
C VAL A 76 6.66 -1.74 -12.19
N VAL A 77 6.07 -2.89 -11.86
CA VAL A 77 4.76 -2.98 -11.20
C VAL A 77 4.98 -3.03 -9.70
N ILE A 78 4.26 -2.19 -8.97
CA ILE A 78 4.31 -2.15 -7.51
C ILE A 78 3.34 -3.17 -6.95
N GLU A 79 3.81 -4.00 -6.04
CA GLU A 79 3.03 -4.93 -5.23
C GLU A 79 3.18 -4.53 -3.76
N GLU A 80 2.07 -4.47 -3.02
CA GLU A 80 2.05 -4.01 -1.64
C GLU A 80 2.11 -5.20 -0.68
N GLU A 81 3.05 -5.18 0.23
CA GLU A 81 3.15 -6.16 1.31
C GLU A 81 2.27 -5.72 2.49
N SER A 82 1.46 -6.64 3.04
CA SER A 82 0.57 -6.36 4.15
C SER A 82 1.35 -6.03 5.43
N HIS A 83 0.98 -4.94 6.10
CA HIS A 83 1.52 -4.56 7.39
C HIS A 83 0.76 -5.27 8.53
N PRO A 84 1.41 -5.75 9.61
CA PRO A 84 0.77 -6.49 10.70
C PRO A 84 -0.28 -5.67 11.47
N ASP A 85 -0.07 -4.37 11.64
CA ASP A 85 -0.89 -3.53 12.51
C ASP A 85 -1.71 -2.47 11.77
N LEU A 86 -1.28 -2.08 10.55
CA LEU A 86 -1.87 -0.98 9.79
C LEU A 86 -2.52 -1.52 8.52
N ILE A 87 -3.75 -1.11 8.28
CA ILE A 87 -4.49 -1.40 7.04
C ILE A 87 -4.52 -0.12 6.23
N ARG A 88 -4.17 -0.24 4.96
CA ARG A 88 -4.25 0.87 4.02
C ARG A 88 -5.65 1.01 3.45
N ASP A 89 -6.15 2.24 3.41
CA ASP A 89 -7.39 2.64 2.73
C ASP A 89 -7.06 3.85 1.86
N GLU A 90 -6.71 3.60 0.61
CA GLU A 90 -6.16 4.59 -0.33
C GLU A 90 -4.94 5.33 0.24
N ASN A 91 -5.11 6.58 0.70
CA ASN A 91 -4.07 7.38 1.34
C ASN A 91 -4.20 7.43 2.86
N ASP A 92 -5.32 6.98 3.39
CA ASP A 92 -5.55 6.88 4.82
C ASP A 92 -5.05 5.52 5.35
N LEU A 93 -4.78 5.49 6.64
CA LEU A 93 -4.41 4.27 7.35
C LEU A 93 -5.44 3.97 8.41
N ILE A 94 -5.73 2.70 8.62
CA ILE A 94 -6.62 2.23 9.66
C ILE A 94 -5.80 1.43 10.68
N TYR A 95 -5.95 1.80 11.93
CA TYR A 95 -5.36 1.10 13.07
C TYR A 95 -6.44 0.69 14.07
N ASN A 96 -6.42 -0.54 14.54
CA ASN A 96 -7.33 -1.00 15.59
C ASN A 96 -6.64 -0.94 16.95
N LEU A 97 -7.01 0.06 17.77
CA LEU A 97 -6.49 0.27 19.10
C LEU A 97 -7.29 -0.55 20.10
N LEU A 98 -6.64 -1.52 20.73
CA LEU A 98 -7.24 -2.33 21.78
C LEU A 98 -6.94 -1.72 23.16
N LEU A 99 -7.98 -1.17 23.81
CA LEU A 99 -7.88 -0.59 25.14
C LEU A 99 -8.32 -1.60 26.20
N SER A 100 -7.70 -1.54 27.38
CA SER A 100 -8.26 -2.23 28.54
C SER A 100 -9.52 -1.53 29.05
N VAL A 101 -10.41 -2.27 29.72
CA VAL A 101 -11.61 -1.71 30.36
C VAL A 101 -11.29 -0.53 31.30
N PRO A 102 -10.30 -0.64 32.22
CA PRO A 102 -9.92 0.49 33.06
C PRO A 102 -9.47 1.73 32.27
N THR A 103 -8.66 1.56 31.23
CA THR A 103 -8.19 2.68 30.41
C THR A 103 -9.33 3.33 29.65
N ALA A 104 -10.28 2.56 29.12
CA ALA A 104 -11.46 3.11 28.46
C ALA A 104 -12.37 3.87 29.41
N ALA A 105 -12.51 3.41 30.66
CA ALA A 105 -13.38 4.02 31.67
C ALA A 105 -12.75 5.26 32.32
N LEU A 106 -11.49 5.16 32.75
CA LEU A 106 -10.78 6.22 33.49
C LEU A 106 -10.11 7.25 32.59
N GLY A 107 -9.88 6.89 31.33
CA GLY A 107 -9.05 7.65 30.42
C GLY A 107 -7.56 7.37 30.64
N GLY A 108 -6.73 7.95 29.81
CA GLY A 108 -5.27 7.78 29.89
C GLY A 108 -4.56 8.24 28.64
N THR A 109 -3.26 8.00 28.59
CA THR A 109 -2.45 8.25 27.41
C THR A 109 -1.97 6.93 26.85
N VAL A 110 -2.17 6.71 25.57
CA VAL A 110 -1.74 5.51 24.86
C VAL A 110 -0.81 5.88 23.70
N GLU A 111 0.11 5.00 23.39
CA GLU A 111 0.99 5.15 22.24
C GLU A 111 0.41 4.39 21.04
N ILE A 112 0.30 5.06 19.92
CA ILE A 112 -0.21 4.51 18.65
C ILE A 112 0.94 4.48 17.66
N PRO A 113 1.21 3.33 17.01
CA PRO A 113 2.21 3.25 15.96
C PRO A 113 1.74 4.04 14.74
N THR A 114 2.67 4.73 14.11
CA THR A 114 2.53 5.36 12.80
C THR A 114 3.65 4.85 11.91
N ILE A 115 3.66 5.18 10.65
CA ILE A 115 4.70 4.72 9.71
C ILE A 115 6.11 5.10 10.19
N ASP A 116 6.29 6.33 10.64
CA ASP A 116 7.62 6.85 10.98
C ASP A 116 7.95 6.76 12.47
N SER A 117 6.95 6.74 13.34
CA SER A 117 7.13 6.92 14.78
C SER A 117 5.92 6.43 15.59
N LYS A 118 5.97 6.65 16.91
CA LYS A 118 4.83 6.45 17.80
C LYS A 118 4.27 7.80 18.22
N VAL A 119 2.95 7.94 18.22
CA VAL A 119 2.25 9.15 18.65
C VAL A 119 1.49 8.88 19.94
N LYS A 120 1.65 9.76 20.94
CA LYS A 120 0.89 9.71 22.18
C LYS A 120 -0.47 10.36 21.99
N VAL A 121 -1.52 9.60 22.25
CA VAL A 121 -2.91 10.06 22.13
C VAL A 121 -3.58 9.98 23.50
N LYS A 122 -4.25 11.05 23.88
CA LYS A 122 -5.03 11.11 25.11
C LYS A 122 -6.41 10.51 24.85
N ILE A 123 -6.75 9.50 25.64
CA ILE A 123 -8.08 8.87 25.67
C ILE A 123 -8.90 9.54 26.74
N GLU A 124 -10.07 10.00 26.37
CA GLU A 124 -11.02 10.62 27.31
C GLU A 124 -11.68 9.56 28.21
N PRO A 125 -12.00 9.87 29.48
CA PRO A 125 -12.77 8.97 30.33
C PRO A 125 -14.12 8.63 29.71
N GLY A 126 -14.55 7.37 29.85
CA GLY A 126 -15.83 6.90 29.32
C GLY A 126 -15.83 6.71 27.78
N THR A 127 -14.67 6.57 27.17
CA THR A 127 -14.56 6.30 25.74
C THR A 127 -15.20 4.95 25.39
N GLN A 128 -16.18 4.98 24.50
CA GLN A 128 -16.93 3.80 24.08
C GLN A 128 -16.23 3.05 22.94
N PRO A 129 -16.36 1.71 22.87
CA PRO A 129 -15.86 0.93 21.73
C PRO A 129 -16.56 1.35 20.43
N GLY A 130 -15.85 1.22 19.30
CA GLY A 130 -16.33 1.66 17.99
C GLY A 130 -16.27 3.18 17.76
N LYS A 131 -15.66 3.95 18.68
CA LYS A 131 -15.28 5.35 18.42
C LYS A 131 -14.06 5.38 17.52
N VAL A 132 -14.10 6.17 16.46
CA VAL A 132 -12.94 6.39 15.57
C VAL A 132 -12.29 7.72 15.91
N LEU A 133 -10.98 7.69 16.17
CA LEU A 133 -10.16 8.88 16.34
C LEU A 133 -9.40 9.13 15.04
N ARG A 134 -9.45 10.37 14.54
CA ARG A 134 -8.76 10.78 13.32
C ARG A 134 -7.50 11.57 13.67
N LEU A 135 -6.35 11.03 13.33
CA LEU A 135 -5.06 11.70 13.47
C LEU A 135 -4.66 12.28 12.12
N ARG A 136 -4.84 13.58 11.98
CA ARG A 136 -4.64 14.28 10.72
C ARG A 136 -3.18 14.26 10.28
N GLY A 137 -2.96 14.02 8.98
CA GLY A 137 -1.64 14.03 8.35
C GLY A 137 -0.71 12.91 8.85
N LYS A 138 -1.26 11.80 9.38
CA LYS A 138 -0.52 10.61 9.83
C LYS A 138 -0.75 9.37 8.95
N GLY A 139 -1.37 9.56 7.81
CA GLY A 139 -1.53 8.54 6.76
C GLY A 139 -0.38 8.55 5.77
N LEU A 140 -0.65 8.06 4.57
CA LEU A 140 0.30 7.97 3.46
C LEU A 140 0.31 9.27 2.63
N PRO A 141 1.46 9.64 2.03
CA PRO A 141 1.49 10.72 1.06
C PRO A 141 0.61 10.40 -0.14
N ASN A 142 -0.17 11.38 -0.59
CA ASN A 142 -0.94 11.26 -1.82
C ASN A 142 -0.03 11.57 -3.01
N VAL A 143 0.14 10.63 -3.91
CA VAL A 143 1.01 10.75 -5.09
C VAL A 143 0.14 10.84 -6.35
N ASN A 144 0.34 11.90 -7.14
CA ASN A 144 -0.29 12.01 -8.45
C ASN A 144 0.42 11.15 -9.51
N SER A 145 -0.16 11.04 -10.70
CA SER A 145 0.39 10.29 -11.83
C SER A 145 1.79 10.71 -12.29
N TYR A 146 2.26 11.87 -11.83
CA TYR A 146 3.59 12.40 -12.13
C TYR A 146 4.60 12.18 -10.99
N GLY A 147 4.22 11.49 -9.90
CA GLY A 147 5.08 11.23 -8.76
C GLY A 147 5.25 12.40 -7.78
N TYR A 148 4.44 13.46 -7.89
CA TYR A 148 4.45 14.56 -6.93
C TYR A 148 3.48 14.29 -5.79
N SER A 149 3.96 14.48 -4.56
CA SER A 149 3.12 14.39 -3.37
C SER A 149 2.18 15.60 -3.27
N ASN A 150 0.88 15.35 -3.13
CA ASN A 150 -0.15 16.36 -2.98
C ASN A 150 -0.92 16.16 -1.67
N GLY A 151 -0.23 16.40 -0.55
CA GLY A 151 -0.78 16.21 0.79
C GLY A 151 -0.53 14.82 1.37
N THR A 152 -1.01 14.62 2.59
CA THR A 152 -0.87 13.38 3.35
C THR A 152 -2.26 12.97 3.86
N GLY A 153 -2.58 11.70 3.78
CA GLY A 153 -3.79 11.14 4.36
C GLY A 153 -3.77 11.16 5.89
N ASP A 154 -4.77 10.59 6.50
CA ASP A 154 -4.97 10.56 7.94
C ASP A 154 -4.82 9.14 8.48
N LEU A 155 -4.56 9.01 9.78
CA LEU A 155 -4.62 7.74 10.48
C LEU A 155 -5.95 7.66 11.24
N LEU A 156 -6.79 6.71 10.86
CA LEU A 156 -8.08 6.40 11.48
C LEU A 156 -7.88 5.32 12.55
N VAL A 157 -8.02 5.70 13.81
CA VAL A 157 -7.84 4.80 14.93
C VAL A 157 -9.20 4.32 15.42
N ASN A 158 -9.52 3.08 15.15
CA ASN A 158 -10.73 2.43 15.65
C ASN A 158 -10.48 1.92 17.07
N ILE A 159 -11.32 2.30 18.01
CA ILE A 159 -11.21 1.90 19.41
C ILE A 159 -11.99 0.62 19.65
N SER A 160 -11.28 -0.41 20.06
CA SER A 160 -11.82 -1.65 20.60
C SER A 160 -11.50 -1.76 22.09
N VAL A 161 -12.34 -2.45 22.86
CA VAL A 161 -12.12 -2.66 24.28
C VAL A 161 -11.92 -4.15 24.53
N TYR A 162 -10.78 -4.48 25.14
CA TYR A 162 -10.44 -5.84 25.54
C TYR A 162 -11.12 -6.19 26.85
N ILE A 163 -11.91 -7.25 26.85
CA ILE A 163 -12.53 -7.85 28.02
C ILE A 163 -11.71 -9.10 28.38
N PRO A 164 -11.13 -9.21 29.58
CA PRO A 164 -10.33 -10.35 29.96
C PRO A 164 -11.15 -11.65 30.00
N GLU A 165 -10.60 -12.70 29.41
CA GLU A 165 -11.23 -14.03 29.35
C GLU A 165 -11.17 -14.75 30.71
N THR A 166 -10.13 -14.48 31.49
CA THR A 166 -9.92 -15.09 32.82
C THR A 166 -9.70 -14.02 33.88
N LEU A 167 -10.26 -14.21 35.03
CA LEU A 167 -10.18 -13.29 36.18
C LEU A 167 -9.66 -14.04 37.43
N ASN A 168 -8.81 -13.37 38.19
CA ASN A 168 -8.46 -13.84 39.53
C ASN A 168 -9.58 -13.53 40.53
N LYS A 169 -9.46 -14.03 41.78
CA LYS A 169 -10.50 -13.87 42.84
C LYS A 169 -10.76 -12.42 43.17
N ASP A 170 -9.71 -11.58 43.25
CA ASP A 170 -9.81 -10.19 43.67
C ASP A 170 -10.41 -9.34 42.56
N GLU A 171 -10.03 -9.59 41.30
CA GLU A 171 -10.61 -8.96 40.11
C GLU A 171 -12.10 -9.27 39.95
N LYS A 172 -12.49 -10.53 40.22
CA LYS A 172 -13.88 -10.96 40.16
C LYS A 172 -14.71 -10.22 41.23
N GLN A 173 -14.23 -10.15 42.48
CA GLN A 173 -14.91 -9.41 43.54
C GLN A 173 -15.03 -7.91 43.23
N ALA A 174 -13.99 -7.31 42.64
CA ALA A 174 -14.03 -5.91 42.23
C ALA A 174 -15.09 -5.66 41.16
N LEU A 175 -15.19 -6.52 40.15
CA LEU A 175 -16.17 -6.42 39.11
C LEU A 175 -17.61 -6.68 39.59
N GLU A 176 -17.80 -7.64 40.53
CA GLU A 176 -19.11 -7.89 41.16
C GLU A 176 -19.62 -6.67 41.91
N LYS A 177 -18.74 -5.97 42.67
CA LYS A 177 -19.10 -4.72 43.33
C LYS A 177 -19.44 -3.60 42.32
N MET A 178 -18.71 -3.53 41.21
CA MET A 178 -19.00 -2.54 40.16
C MET A 178 -20.35 -2.82 39.44
N GLN A 179 -20.73 -4.09 39.28
CA GLN A 179 -21.97 -4.50 38.65
C GLN A 179 -23.22 -3.98 39.39
N GLU A 180 -23.14 -3.80 40.71
CA GLU A 180 -24.22 -3.23 41.52
C GLU A 180 -24.40 -1.74 41.32
N SER A 181 -23.37 -1.05 40.85
CA SER A 181 -23.40 0.39 40.62
C SER A 181 -24.26 0.77 39.41
N ASP A 182 -25.12 1.78 39.55
CA ASP A 182 -25.99 2.27 38.48
C ASP A 182 -25.21 2.83 37.28
N ASN A 183 -23.99 3.33 37.49
CA ASN A 183 -23.13 3.85 36.43
C ASN A 183 -22.61 2.74 35.47
N PHE A 184 -22.57 1.49 35.93
CA PHE A 184 -22.18 0.34 35.12
C PHE A 184 -23.34 -0.34 34.40
N LYS A 185 -24.57 0.10 34.65
CA LYS A 185 -25.76 -0.37 33.95
C LYS A 185 -25.98 0.46 32.68
N PRO A 186 -26.20 -0.18 31.52
CA PRO A 186 -26.45 0.54 30.27
C PRO A 186 -27.80 1.31 30.39
N ASN A 187 -27.76 2.63 30.31
CA ASN A 187 -28.94 3.45 30.30
C ASN A 187 -29.62 3.52 28.92
N THR A 188 -30.88 3.95 28.88
CA THR A 188 -31.69 4.02 27.66
C THR A 188 -31.04 4.89 26.58
N SER A 189 -30.46 6.01 26.96
CA SER A 189 -29.82 6.94 26.00
C SER A 189 -28.60 6.35 25.30
N ILE A 190 -27.85 5.51 25.96
CA ILE A 190 -26.71 4.79 25.36
C ILE A 190 -27.21 3.71 24.39
N LYS A 191 -28.25 2.97 24.79
CA LYS A 191 -28.90 1.98 23.93
C LYS A 191 -29.39 2.59 22.61
N GLU A 192 -30.07 3.73 22.67
CA GLU A 192 -30.57 4.45 21.50
C GLU A 192 -29.44 4.95 20.60
N LYS A 193 -28.34 5.49 21.17
CA LYS A 193 -27.18 5.92 20.41
C LYS A 193 -26.49 4.76 19.69
N ILE A 194 -26.34 3.62 20.35
CA ILE A 194 -25.75 2.41 19.74
C ILE A 194 -26.67 1.89 18.64
N PHE A 195 -27.98 1.81 18.89
CA PHE A 195 -28.95 1.33 17.91
C PHE A 195 -29.00 2.24 16.67
N LYS A 196 -28.93 3.55 16.85
CA LYS A 196 -28.88 4.51 15.74
C LYS A 196 -27.63 4.37 14.89
N LYS A 197 -26.46 4.12 15.52
CA LYS A 197 -25.23 3.81 14.78
C LYS A 197 -25.32 2.51 14.00
N PHE A 198 -25.95 1.49 14.59
CA PHE A 198 -26.14 0.19 13.95
C PHE A 198 -27.05 0.31 12.72
N LYS A 199 -28.12 1.07 12.83
CA LYS A 199 -29.04 1.33 11.71
C LYS A 199 -28.35 2.04 10.54
N ASN A 200 -27.53 3.05 10.80
CA ASN A 200 -26.77 3.77 9.78
C ASN A 200 -25.66 2.94 9.12
N PHE A 201 -25.37 1.75 9.63
CA PHE A 201 -24.38 0.83 9.04
C PHE A 201 -25.01 -0.13 8.04
N PHE A 202 -26.33 -0.33 8.11
CA PHE A 202 -27.10 -1.21 7.23
C PHE A 202 -27.97 -0.47 6.20
N ASP A 203 -28.11 0.85 6.33
CA ASP A 203 -28.71 1.74 5.32
C ASP A 203 -27.61 2.33 4.41
#